data_5f3f4b7639df2daf5704ca60e5e52947
#
_entry.id   5f3f4b7639df2daf5704ca60e5e52947
#
_cell.length_a   1.000
_cell.length_b   1.000
_cell.length_c   1.000
_cell.angle_alpha   90.00
_cell.angle_beta   90.00
_cell.angle_gamma   90.00
#
_symmetry.space_group_name_H-M   'P 1'
#
loop_
_entity.id
_entity.type
_entity.pdbx_description
1 polymer ?
#
loop_
_entity_poly.entity_id
_entity_poly.type
_entity_poly.pdbx_seq_one_letter_code
_entity_poly.pdbx_strand_id
1 'polypeptide(L)'
;APLARETNALIDANREILARARTHVGNLAHALKTPISVMLNEATSQGSNPLALKVREQTEIMRDQVTRHLERARLAARVAAIGTVTEVRPVVTALARTMEKIYQHRGIAIDVDAPESARFRGEQQDLEEMVGNLVDNACKWAQSRVAVEVISERPDPADARRIVRILVDDDGPGLSPQQREQAARRGRRLDETKPGSGLGLSIVLELTGLYGGGLTLGTAPIGGLRAELVLPGAQRGDAERSF
;
A
#
# COMPACT_ATOMS: atom_id res chain seq x y z
N ALA A 1 29.11 15.99 -23.64
CA ALA A 1 29.80 15.02 -24.49
C ALA A 1 28.79 14.04 -25.10
N PRO A 2 28.96 13.50 -26.31
CA PRO A 2 28.00 12.59 -26.97
C PRO A 2 27.71 11.35 -26.13
N LEU A 3 28.73 10.75 -25.57
CA LEU A 3 28.65 9.52 -24.73
C LEU A 3 27.69 9.69 -23.53
N ALA A 4 27.72 10.83 -22.84
CA ALA A 4 26.83 11.09 -21.72
C ALA A 4 25.35 11.18 -22.15
N ARG A 5 25.09 11.72 -23.35
CA ARG A 5 23.73 11.78 -23.90
C ARG A 5 23.21 10.40 -24.29
N GLU A 6 24.06 9.57 -24.90
CA GLU A 6 23.69 8.21 -25.26
C GLU A 6 23.46 7.34 -24.00
N THR A 7 24.31 7.48 -22.98
CA THR A 7 24.13 6.79 -21.71
C THR A 7 22.81 7.20 -21.02
N ASN A 8 22.51 8.50 -20.98
CA ASN A 8 21.24 8.99 -20.40
C ASN A 8 20.04 8.50 -21.21
N ALA A 9 20.09 8.51 -22.54
CA ALA A 9 19.02 7.99 -23.39
C ALA A 9 18.77 6.48 -23.16
N LEU A 10 19.83 5.68 -22.95
CA LEU A 10 19.71 4.26 -22.61
C LEU A 10 19.10 4.05 -21.21
N ILE A 11 19.48 4.88 -20.24
CA ILE A 11 18.89 4.85 -18.88
C ILE A 11 17.41 5.19 -18.93
N ASP A 12 17.03 6.23 -19.67
CA ASP A 12 15.64 6.65 -19.80
C ASP A 12 14.79 5.60 -20.54
N ALA A 13 15.31 5.03 -21.63
CA ALA A 13 14.66 3.93 -22.35
C ALA A 13 14.47 2.68 -21.44
N ASN A 14 15.48 2.35 -20.64
CA ASN A 14 15.40 1.24 -19.70
C ASN A 14 14.36 1.52 -18.59
N ARG A 15 14.33 2.74 -18.04
CA ARG A 15 13.31 3.17 -17.07
C ARG A 15 11.90 3.04 -17.64
N GLU A 16 11.71 3.47 -18.91
CA GLU A 16 10.40 3.38 -19.57
C GLU A 16 9.96 1.93 -19.79
N ILE A 17 10.86 1.05 -20.23
CA ILE A 17 10.58 -0.38 -20.40
C ILE A 17 10.17 -1.00 -19.05
N LEU A 18 10.88 -0.67 -17.98
CA LEU A 18 10.59 -1.18 -16.64
C LEU A 18 9.30 -0.61 -16.06
N ALA A 19 9.00 0.67 -16.30
CA ALA A 19 7.73 1.27 -15.91
C ALA A 19 6.55 0.60 -16.63
N ARG A 20 6.67 0.35 -17.94
CA ARG A 20 5.66 -0.39 -18.71
C ARG A 20 5.49 -1.83 -18.22
N ALA A 21 6.59 -2.53 -17.91
CA ALA A 21 6.54 -3.88 -17.37
C ALA A 21 5.83 -3.93 -16.01
N ARG A 22 6.07 -2.95 -15.14
CA ARG A 22 5.39 -2.80 -13.83
C ARG A 22 3.90 -2.58 -13.98
N THR A 23 3.51 -1.62 -14.82
CA THR A 23 2.09 -1.35 -15.10
C THR A 23 1.40 -2.61 -15.62
N HIS A 24 2.08 -3.36 -16.49
CA HIS A 24 1.55 -4.62 -17.02
C HIS A 24 1.39 -5.69 -15.93
N VAL A 25 2.38 -5.84 -15.06
CA VAL A 25 2.32 -6.75 -13.90
C VAL A 25 1.24 -6.32 -12.91
N GLY A 26 1.09 -5.02 -12.64
CA GLY A 26 0.04 -4.47 -11.79
C GLY A 26 -1.37 -4.74 -12.34
N ASN A 27 -1.57 -4.48 -13.62
CA ASN A 27 -2.84 -4.74 -14.31
C ASN A 27 -3.16 -6.24 -14.34
N LEU A 28 -2.16 -7.10 -14.59
CA LEU A 28 -2.31 -8.55 -14.56
C LEU A 28 -2.68 -9.05 -13.16
N ALA A 29 -2.05 -8.46 -12.14
CA ALA A 29 -2.38 -8.75 -10.74
C ALA A 29 -3.84 -8.50 -10.43
N HIS A 30 -4.34 -7.31 -10.81
CA HIS A 30 -5.73 -6.93 -10.59
C HIS A 30 -6.69 -7.81 -11.40
N ALA A 31 -6.36 -8.07 -12.66
CA ALA A 31 -7.16 -8.93 -13.54
C ALA A 31 -7.25 -10.39 -13.05
N LEU A 32 -6.21 -10.92 -12.39
CA LEU A 32 -6.22 -12.26 -11.83
C LEU A 32 -6.86 -12.34 -10.44
N LYS A 33 -6.67 -11.32 -9.59
CA LYS A 33 -7.27 -11.28 -8.25
C LYS A 33 -8.79 -11.29 -8.27
N THR A 34 -9.41 -10.60 -9.23
CA THR A 34 -10.87 -10.51 -9.35
C THR A 34 -11.54 -11.86 -9.57
N PRO A 35 -11.21 -12.66 -10.62
CA PRO A 35 -11.83 -13.96 -10.85
C PRO A 35 -11.51 -14.97 -9.75
N ILE A 36 -10.31 -14.92 -9.16
CA ILE A 36 -9.93 -15.77 -8.04
C ILE A 36 -10.82 -15.48 -6.82
N SER A 37 -11.07 -14.20 -6.51
CA SER A 37 -11.96 -13.80 -5.41
C SER A 37 -13.41 -14.20 -5.65
N VAL A 38 -13.89 -14.11 -6.89
CA VAL A 38 -15.25 -14.55 -7.25
C VAL A 38 -15.39 -16.07 -7.07
N MET A 39 -14.43 -16.86 -7.57
CA MET A 39 -14.43 -18.32 -7.38
C MET A 39 -14.37 -18.71 -5.91
N LEU A 40 -13.56 -18.01 -5.09
CA LEU A 40 -13.45 -18.28 -3.66
C LEU A 40 -14.76 -17.96 -2.93
N ASN A 41 -15.40 -16.83 -3.25
CA ASN A 41 -16.68 -16.45 -2.67
C ASN A 41 -17.78 -17.42 -3.06
N GLU A 42 -17.84 -17.83 -4.32
CA GLU A 42 -18.83 -18.79 -4.82
C GLU A 42 -18.64 -20.16 -4.15
N ALA A 43 -17.41 -20.66 -4.10
CA ALA A 43 -17.11 -21.92 -3.41
C ALA A 43 -17.47 -21.87 -1.91
N THR A 44 -17.29 -20.71 -1.27
CA THR A 44 -17.64 -20.52 0.14
C THR A 44 -19.15 -20.50 0.36
N SER A 45 -19.92 -19.92 -0.57
CA SER A 45 -21.39 -19.88 -0.51
C SER A 45 -22.04 -21.26 -0.65
N GLN A 46 -21.39 -22.21 -1.34
CA GLN A 46 -21.86 -23.58 -1.56
C GLN A 46 -21.70 -24.52 -0.34
N GLY A 47 -21.17 -24.01 0.77
CA GLY A 47 -21.05 -24.73 2.05
C GLY A 47 -20.07 -25.92 2.02
N SER A 48 -20.45 -27.04 2.66
CA SER A 48 -19.56 -28.20 2.85
C SER A 48 -19.62 -29.23 1.70
N ASN A 49 -20.09 -28.86 0.51
CA ASN A 49 -20.05 -29.74 -0.65
C ASN A 49 -18.59 -30.13 -0.97
N PRO A 50 -18.26 -31.43 -1.19
CA PRO A 50 -16.90 -31.87 -1.48
C PRO A 50 -16.25 -31.16 -2.68
N LEU A 51 -17.04 -30.83 -3.71
CA LEU A 51 -16.56 -30.06 -4.87
C LEU A 51 -16.22 -28.61 -4.47
N ALA A 52 -17.08 -27.97 -3.69
CA ALA A 52 -16.85 -26.61 -3.21
C ALA A 52 -15.59 -26.51 -2.33
N LEU A 53 -15.36 -27.49 -1.46
CA LEU A 53 -14.12 -27.58 -0.65
C LEU A 53 -12.88 -27.72 -1.54
N LYS A 54 -12.95 -28.56 -2.58
CA LYS A 54 -11.84 -28.75 -3.52
C LYS A 54 -11.56 -27.49 -4.35
N VAL A 55 -12.62 -26.82 -4.83
CA VAL A 55 -12.49 -25.55 -5.57
C VAL A 55 -11.88 -24.48 -4.67
N ARG A 56 -12.31 -24.37 -3.41
CA ARG A 56 -11.74 -23.43 -2.44
C ARG A 56 -10.25 -23.67 -2.23
N GLU A 57 -9.85 -24.92 -1.95
CA GLU A 57 -8.44 -25.31 -1.77
C GLU A 57 -7.59 -24.91 -2.99
N GLN A 58 -8.04 -25.25 -4.20
CA GLN A 58 -7.30 -24.92 -5.44
C GLN A 58 -7.24 -23.41 -5.69
N THR A 59 -8.31 -22.69 -5.38
CA THR A 59 -8.36 -21.23 -5.54
C THR A 59 -7.42 -20.52 -4.57
N GLU A 60 -7.30 -21.02 -3.33
CA GLU A 60 -6.31 -20.52 -2.36
C GLU A 60 -4.88 -20.76 -2.85
N ILE A 61 -4.58 -21.96 -3.38
CA ILE A 61 -3.27 -22.27 -3.96
C ILE A 61 -2.95 -21.34 -5.15
N MET A 62 -3.90 -21.13 -6.06
CA MET A 62 -3.73 -20.22 -7.20
C MET A 62 -3.47 -18.78 -6.72
N ARG A 63 -4.22 -18.29 -5.74
CA ARG A 63 -4.02 -16.96 -5.15
C ARG A 63 -2.59 -16.80 -4.62
N ASP A 64 -2.11 -17.78 -3.86
CA ASP A 64 -0.78 -17.76 -3.27
C ASP A 64 0.33 -17.84 -4.33
N GLN A 65 0.12 -18.61 -5.41
CA GLN A 65 1.06 -18.66 -6.52
C GLN A 65 1.12 -17.34 -7.29
N VAL A 66 -0.04 -16.78 -7.63
CA VAL A 66 -0.12 -15.47 -8.31
C VAL A 66 0.57 -14.39 -7.48
N THR A 67 0.29 -14.34 -6.17
CA THR A 67 0.94 -13.40 -5.26
C THR A 67 2.47 -13.55 -5.30
N ARG A 68 2.99 -14.76 -5.14
CA ARG A 68 4.46 -15.01 -5.20
C ARG A 68 5.10 -14.63 -6.53
N HIS A 69 4.41 -14.87 -7.66
CA HIS A 69 4.95 -14.50 -8.97
C HIS A 69 4.98 -12.98 -9.16
N LEU A 70 3.95 -12.29 -8.69
CA LEU A 70 3.88 -10.82 -8.72
C LEU A 70 4.96 -10.18 -7.82
N GLU A 71 5.18 -10.72 -6.61
CA GLU A 71 6.27 -10.31 -5.72
C GLU A 71 7.64 -10.42 -6.41
N ARG A 72 7.92 -11.56 -7.07
CA ARG A 72 9.18 -11.74 -7.80
C ARG A 72 9.35 -10.76 -8.96
N ALA A 73 8.28 -10.53 -9.72
CA ALA A 73 8.30 -9.56 -10.81
C ALA A 73 8.52 -8.12 -10.32
N ARG A 74 7.89 -7.74 -9.20
CA ARG A 74 8.10 -6.45 -8.53
C ARG A 74 9.51 -6.31 -7.98
N LEU A 75 10.06 -7.35 -7.35
CA LEU A 75 11.45 -7.36 -6.87
C LEU A 75 12.46 -7.16 -8.00
N ALA A 76 12.27 -7.83 -9.14
CA ALA A 76 13.12 -7.65 -10.32
C ALA A 76 13.04 -6.20 -10.85
N ALA A 77 11.86 -5.59 -10.80
CA ALA A 77 11.65 -4.21 -11.21
C ALA A 77 12.18 -3.16 -10.20
N ARG A 78 12.39 -3.54 -8.92
CA ARG A 78 12.90 -2.66 -7.85
C ARG A 78 14.34 -2.20 -8.08
N VAL A 79 15.19 -3.05 -8.68
CA VAL A 79 16.60 -2.70 -8.97
C VAL A 79 16.68 -1.44 -9.85
N ALA A 80 15.63 -1.13 -10.61
CA ALA A 80 15.56 0.03 -11.48
C ALA A 80 14.94 1.29 -10.85
N ALA A 81 14.27 1.15 -9.69
CA ALA A 81 13.67 2.28 -8.96
C ALA A 81 14.67 3.00 -8.03
N ILE A 82 15.93 2.61 -8.04
CA ILE A 82 16.98 3.29 -7.29
C ILE A 82 17.09 4.73 -7.83
N GLY A 83 16.56 5.69 -7.06
CA GLY A 83 16.63 7.11 -7.36
C GLY A 83 15.28 7.84 -7.50
N THR A 84 14.15 7.13 -7.62
CA THR A 84 12.84 7.79 -7.66
C THR A 84 12.48 8.38 -6.31
N VAL A 85 12.06 9.65 -6.32
CA VAL A 85 11.62 10.38 -5.12
C VAL A 85 10.24 10.93 -5.37
N THR A 86 9.29 10.61 -4.49
CA THR A 86 7.89 11.05 -4.56
C THR A 86 7.57 12.05 -3.47
N GLU A 87 6.92 13.16 -3.85
CA GLU A 87 6.33 14.10 -2.89
C GLU A 87 5.12 13.48 -2.21
N VAL A 88 5.13 13.40 -0.89
CA VAL A 88 4.09 12.66 -0.14
C VAL A 88 2.79 13.46 -0.04
N ARG A 89 2.88 14.77 0.25
CA ARG A 89 1.70 15.62 0.48
C ARG A 89 0.69 15.64 -0.68
N PRO A 90 1.10 15.84 -1.95
CA PRO A 90 0.16 15.82 -3.08
C PRO A 90 -0.60 14.50 -3.20
N VAL A 91 0.09 13.37 -3.00
CA VAL A 91 -0.48 12.02 -3.08
C VAL A 91 -1.53 11.81 -2.00
N VAL A 92 -1.17 12.07 -0.73
CA VAL A 92 -2.07 11.89 0.41
C VAL A 92 -3.29 12.79 0.29
N THR A 93 -3.11 14.06 -0.11
CA THR A 93 -4.21 15.02 -0.28
C THR A 93 -5.17 14.60 -1.40
N ALA A 94 -4.65 14.10 -2.52
CA ALA A 94 -5.47 13.64 -3.64
C ALA A 94 -6.28 12.39 -3.25
N LEU A 95 -5.67 11.45 -2.53
CA LEU A 95 -6.34 10.26 -2.02
C LEU A 95 -7.44 10.62 -1.02
N ALA A 96 -7.16 11.50 -0.06
CA ALA A 96 -8.15 11.95 0.92
C ALA A 96 -9.39 12.54 0.23
N ARG A 97 -9.20 13.47 -0.70
CA ARG A 97 -10.30 14.07 -1.49
C ARG A 97 -11.11 13.03 -2.28
N THR A 98 -10.45 12.02 -2.81
CA THR A 98 -11.10 10.93 -3.54
C THR A 98 -11.94 10.07 -2.61
N MET A 99 -11.38 9.71 -1.45
CA MET A 99 -12.09 8.90 -0.45
C MET A 99 -13.24 9.66 0.20
N GLU A 100 -13.12 10.96 0.45
CA GLU A 100 -14.24 11.79 0.91
C GLU A 100 -15.44 11.73 -0.06
N LYS A 101 -15.19 11.78 -1.36
CA LYS A 101 -16.25 11.64 -2.36
C LYS A 101 -16.87 10.25 -2.37
N ILE A 102 -16.06 9.19 -2.28
CA ILE A 102 -16.54 7.80 -2.26
C ILE A 102 -17.39 7.54 -1.03
N TYR A 103 -16.96 8.05 0.14
CA TYR A 103 -17.62 7.82 1.42
C TYR A 103 -18.55 8.98 1.86
N GLN A 104 -18.88 9.91 0.95
CA GLN A 104 -19.76 11.06 1.22
C GLN A 104 -21.12 10.64 1.82
N HIS A 105 -21.67 9.52 1.35
CA HIS A 105 -22.94 8.97 1.86
C HIS A 105 -22.88 8.53 3.34
N ARG A 106 -21.69 8.34 3.91
CA ARG A 106 -21.46 7.98 5.31
C ARG A 106 -21.10 9.19 6.18
N GLY A 107 -20.90 10.36 5.58
CA GLY A 107 -20.50 11.58 6.30
C GLY A 107 -19.12 11.50 6.94
N ILE A 108 -18.18 10.71 6.36
CA ILE A 108 -16.82 10.58 6.88
C ILE A 108 -16.02 11.82 6.49
N ALA A 109 -15.47 12.53 7.49
CA ALA A 109 -14.49 13.60 7.30
C ALA A 109 -13.07 13.05 7.32
N ILE A 110 -12.20 13.53 6.42
CA ILE A 110 -10.80 13.12 6.36
C ILE A 110 -9.91 14.34 6.53
N ASP A 111 -9.23 14.43 7.68
CA ASP A 111 -8.25 15.48 7.95
C ASP A 111 -6.86 15.05 7.51
N VAL A 112 -6.13 15.93 6.84
CA VAL A 112 -4.77 15.67 6.36
C VAL A 112 -3.81 16.71 6.92
N ASP A 113 -2.81 16.26 7.68
CA ASP A 113 -1.66 17.05 8.08
C ASP A 113 -0.38 16.46 7.48
N ALA A 114 0.20 17.15 6.50
CA ALA A 114 1.35 16.67 5.76
C ALA A 114 2.29 17.84 5.42
N PRO A 115 3.57 17.81 5.89
CA PRO A 115 4.53 18.84 5.57
C PRO A 115 4.96 18.79 4.09
N GLU A 116 5.19 19.96 3.49
CA GLU A 116 5.65 20.05 2.09
C GLU A 116 7.01 19.39 1.85
N SER A 117 7.80 19.26 2.93
CA SER A 117 9.14 18.68 2.86
C SER A 117 9.16 17.14 2.84
N ALA A 118 8.03 16.48 3.09
CA ALA A 118 7.98 15.02 3.14
C ALA A 118 8.20 14.41 1.75
N ARG A 119 9.24 13.58 1.63
CA ARG A 119 9.64 12.92 0.39
C ARG A 119 9.84 11.44 0.68
N PHE A 120 9.16 10.59 -0.09
CA PHE A 120 9.33 9.14 -0.08
C PHE A 120 10.37 8.73 -1.14
N ARG A 121 11.30 7.88 -0.77
CA ARG A 121 12.27 7.28 -1.71
C ARG A 121 11.64 6.03 -2.34
N GLY A 122 10.82 6.26 -3.34
CA GLY A 122 10.09 5.21 -4.06
C GLY A 122 9.10 5.78 -5.06
N GLU A 123 8.39 4.88 -5.70
CA GLU A 123 7.46 5.18 -6.77
C GLU A 123 6.14 5.77 -6.25
N GLN A 124 5.60 6.73 -6.98
CA GLN A 124 4.32 7.37 -6.64
C GLN A 124 3.17 6.36 -6.61
N GLN A 125 3.12 5.46 -7.57
CA GLN A 125 2.07 4.45 -7.67
C GLN A 125 2.05 3.51 -6.47
N ASP A 126 3.24 3.09 -5.97
CA ASP A 126 3.34 2.25 -4.79
C ASP A 126 2.89 3.00 -3.52
N LEU A 127 3.22 4.30 -3.42
CA LEU A 127 2.72 5.15 -2.33
C LEU A 127 1.20 5.31 -2.39
N GLU A 128 0.65 5.54 -3.58
CA GLU A 128 -0.80 5.62 -3.80
C GLU A 128 -1.49 4.32 -3.40
N GLU A 129 -0.93 3.17 -3.76
CA GLU A 129 -1.49 1.86 -3.42
C GLU A 129 -1.43 1.59 -1.91
N MET A 130 -0.29 1.90 -1.25
CA MET A 130 -0.15 1.73 0.21
C MET A 130 -1.11 2.63 0.98
N VAL A 131 -1.04 3.94 0.75
CA VAL A 131 -1.85 4.93 1.47
C VAL A 131 -3.33 4.77 1.13
N GLY A 132 -3.66 4.53 -0.14
CA GLY A 132 -5.03 4.31 -0.58
C GLY A 132 -5.71 3.14 0.14
N ASN A 133 -5.00 1.99 0.29
CA ASN A 133 -5.52 0.85 1.03
C ASN A 133 -5.71 1.15 2.52
N LEU A 134 -4.81 1.93 3.14
CA LEU A 134 -4.94 2.29 4.56
C LEU A 134 -6.11 3.27 4.78
N VAL A 135 -6.25 4.30 3.95
CA VAL A 135 -7.32 5.30 4.07
C VAL A 135 -8.69 4.67 3.73
N ASP A 136 -8.77 3.83 2.69
CA ASP A 136 -9.98 3.08 2.36
C ASP A 136 -10.42 2.17 3.52
N ASN A 137 -9.46 1.49 4.15
CA ASN A 137 -9.72 0.68 5.33
C ASN A 137 -10.21 1.53 6.50
N ALA A 138 -9.55 2.65 6.80
CA ALA A 138 -9.98 3.57 7.84
C ALA A 138 -11.40 4.09 7.58
N CYS A 139 -11.73 4.54 6.36
CA CYS A 139 -13.06 4.98 5.98
C CYS A 139 -14.12 3.90 6.13
N LYS A 140 -13.81 2.63 5.90
CA LYS A 140 -14.75 1.51 6.10
C LYS A 140 -15.14 1.31 7.56
N TRP A 141 -14.22 1.53 8.47
CA TRP A 141 -14.41 1.26 9.89
C TRP A 141 -14.74 2.51 10.72
N ALA A 142 -14.35 3.68 10.27
CA ALA A 142 -14.65 4.96 10.93
C ALA A 142 -16.15 5.13 11.19
N GLN A 143 -16.48 5.81 12.28
CA GLN A 143 -17.83 6.29 12.57
C GLN A 143 -18.10 7.62 11.86
N SER A 144 -17.16 8.57 11.96
CA SER A 144 -17.32 9.93 11.44
C SER A 144 -16.02 10.57 10.93
N ARG A 145 -14.84 10.11 11.40
CA ARG A 145 -13.58 10.83 11.19
C ARG A 145 -12.41 9.89 10.91
N VAL A 146 -11.60 10.29 9.94
CA VAL A 146 -10.28 9.74 9.65
C VAL A 146 -9.26 10.86 9.70
N ALA A 147 -8.11 10.65 10.35
CA ALA A 147 -6.99 11.58 10.34
C ALA A 147 -5.77 10.94 9.68
N VAL A 148 -5.12 11.68 8.78
CA VAL A 148 -3.89 11.26 8.12
C VAL A 148 -2.79 12.26 8.47
N GLU A 149 -1.82 11.83 9.23
CA GLU A 149 -0.66 12.63 9.64
C GLU A 149 0.60 12.11 8.95
N VAL A 150 1.41 13.00 8.40
CA VAL A 150 2.69 12.68 7.77
C VAL A 150 3.82 13.34 8.55
N ILE A 151 4.77 12.55 9.01
CA ILE A 151 5.94 13.00 9.75
C ILE A 151 7.19 12.66 8.94
N SER A 152 8.07 13.64 8.70
CA SER A 152 9.36 13.44 8.06
C SER A 152 10.47 13.70 9.07
N GLU A 153 11.20 12.67 9.45
CA GLU A 153 12.20 12.76 10.53
C GLU A 153 13.52 12.05 10.20
N ARG A 154 14.54 12.34 11.00
CA ARG A 154 15.77 11.57 11.07
C ARG A 154 15.77 10.82 12.39
N PRO A 155 15.66 9.47 12.39
CA PRO A 155 15.65 8.69 13.63
C PRO A 155 16.96 8.84 14.42
N ASP A 156 18.09 8.98 13.71
CA ASP A 156 19.41 9.19 14.29
C ASP A 156 20.07 10.40 13.60
N PRO A 157 20.46 11.44 14.34
CA PRO A 157 21.20 12.58 13.79
C PRO A 157 22.55 12.19 13.15
N ALA A 158 23.16 11.08 13.59
CA ALA A 158 24.41 10.54 13.04
C ALA A 158 24.18 9.74 11.73
N ASP A 159 22.95 9.27 11.47
CA ASP A 159 22.58 8.56 10.25
C ASP A 159 22.01 9.53 9.21
N ALA A 160 22.52 9.47 7.99
CA ALA A 160 21.99 10.26 6.87
C ALA A 160 20.60 9.77 6.40
N ARG A 161 20.15 8.59 6.86
CA ARG A 161 18.87 8.04 6.49
C ARG A 161 17.73 8.85 7.08
N ARG A 162 16.80 9.24 6.21
CA ARG A 162 15.52 9.83 6.60
C ARG A 162 14.44 8.77 6.54
N ILE A 163 13.41 8.94 7.35
CA ILE A 163 12.18 8.17 7.27
C ILE A 163 10.99 9.11 7.09
N VAL A 164 9.97 8.58 6.45
CA VAL A 164 8.63 9.19 6.40
C VAL A 164 7.69 8.25 7.12
N ARG A 165 7.00 8.76 8.12
CA ARG A 165 5.93 8.04 8.83
C ARG A 165 4.60 8.61 8.37
N ILE A 166 3.69 7.74 7.98
CA ILE A 166 2.32 8.09 7.62
C ILE A 166 1.41 7.37 8.60
N LEU A 167 0.70 8.15 9.41
CA LEU A 167 -0.25 7.65 10.39
C LEU A 167 -1.65 7.84 9.85
N VAL A 168 -2.41 6.76 9.82
CA VAL A 168 -3.83 6.79 9.43
C VAL A 168 -4.64 6.32 10.63
N ASP A 169 -5.41 7.22 11.20
CA ASP A 169 -6.23 7.02 12.39
C ASP A 169 -7.71 7.03 12.02
N ASP A 170 -8.49 6.12 12.56
CA ASP A 170 -9.95 6.16 12.49
C ASP A 170 -10.58 6.25 13.90
N ASP A 171 -11.84 6.69 13.97
CA ASP A 171 -12.66 6.76 15.17
C ASP A 171 -13.62 5.56 15.32
N GLY A 172 -13.28 4.43 14.68
CA GLY A 172 -14.05 3.20 14.70
C GLY A 172 -13.91 2.39 15.99
N PRO A 173 -14.33 1.13 15.99
CA PRO A 173 -14.25 0.25 17.17
C PRO A 173 -12.82 -0.18 17.51
N GLY A 174 -11.85 0.06 16.61
CA GLY A 174 -10.48 -0.41 16.77
C GLY A 174 -10.35 -1.92 16.68
N LEU A 175 -9.17 -2.42 17.05
CA LEU A 175 -8.86 -3.84 17.11
C LEU A 175 -8.23 -4.20 18.46
N SER A 176 -8.58 -5.35 19.01
CA SER A 176 -7.88 -5.91 20.17
C SER A 176 -6.42 -6.25 19.84
N PRO A 177 -5.52 -6.36 20.83
CA PRO A 177 -4.12 -6.73 20.58
C PRO A 177 -3.97 -8.04 19.78
N GLN A 178 -4.79 -9.03 20.06
CA GLN A 178 -4.79 -10.32 19.35
C GLN A 178 -5.24 -10.17 17.89
N GLN A 179 -6.28 -9.36 17.65
CA GLN A 179 -6.75 -9.07 16.29
C GLN A 179 -5.72 -8.27 15.48
N ARG A 180 -5.02 -7.32 16.10
CA ARG A 180 -3.92 -6.57 15.47
C ARG A 180 -2.79 -7.49 15.02
N GLU A 181 -2.39 -8.42 15.88
CA GLU A 181 -1.36 -9.41 15.55
C GLU A 181 -1.80 -10.32 14.40
N GLN A 182 -3.05 -10.76 14.38
CA GLN A 182 -3.60 -11.57 13.29
C GLN A 182 -3.69 -10.80 11.99
N ALA A 183 -4.10 -9.53 12.03
CA ALA A 183 -4.18 -8.66 10.85
C ALA A 183 -2.78 -8.38 10.26
N ALA A 184 -1.76 -8.22 11.12
CA ALA A 184 -0.36 -8.06 10.71
C ALA A 184 0.27 -9.35 10.15
N ARG A 185 -0.19 -10.52 10.62
CA ARG A 185 0.26 -11.83 10.14
C ARG A 185 -0.52 -12.31 8.93
N ARG A 186 -0.37 -11.67 7.74
CA ARG A 186 -0.95 -12.10 6.45
C ARG A 186 -2.45 -11.86 6.27
N GLY A 187 -2.91 -10.62 6.12
CA GLY A 187 -4.13 -10.33 5.36
C GLY A 187 -5.38 -11.19 5.63
N ARG A 188 -5.51 -11.77 6.81
CA ARG A 188 -6.68 -12.54 7.20
C ARG A 188 -7.82 -11.57 7.50
N ARG A 189 -8.95 -11.79 6.87
CA ARG A 189 -10.19 -11.08 7.18
C ARG A 189 -10.59 -11.38 8.63
N LEU A 190 -10.70 -10.34 9.45
CA LEU A 190 -11.20 -10.45 10.82
C LEU A 190 -12.74 -10.40 10.88
N ASP A 191 -13.38 -9.84 9.84
CA ASP A 191 -14.84 -9.74 9.74
C ASP A 191 -15.29 -9.98 8.28
N GLU A 192 -16.05 -11.03 8.06
CA GLU A 192 -16.59 -11.43 6.75
C GLU A 192 -17.89 -10.68 6.40
N THR A 193 -18.48 -9.94 7.34
CA THR A 193 -19.79 -9.29 7.15
C THR A 193 -19.70 -7.97 6.39
N LYS A 194 -18.51 -7.33 6.35
CA LYS A 194 -18.34 -6.06 5.61
C LYS A 194 -17.75 -6.26 4.22
N PRO A 195 -18.16 -5.46 3.21
CA PRO A 195 -17.65 -5.58 1.85
C PRO A 195 -16.15 -5.24 1.79
N GLY A 196 -15.38 -6.13 1.15
CA GLY A 196 -13.94 -5.94 0.92
C GLY A 196 -13.23 -7.26 0.67
N SER A 197 -12.16 -7.27 -0.12
CA SER A 197 -11.39 -8.49 -0.46
C SER A 197 -10.53 -9.00 0.71
N GLY A 198 -10.34 -8.21 1.78
CA GLY A 198 -9.39 -8.51 2.86
C GLY A 198 -7.90 -8.42 2.44
N LEU A 199 -7.64 -8.00 1.21
CA LEU A 199 -6.29 -7.97 0.62
C LEU A 199 -5.55 -6.65 0.84
N GLY A 200 -6.26 -5.55 1.23
CA GLY A 200 -5.66 -4.22 1.33
C GLY A 200 -4.45 -4.18 2.26
N LEU A 201 -4.58 -4.74 3.46
CA LEU A 201 -3.50 -4.74 4.45
C LEU A 201 -2.32 -5.64 4.04
N SER A 202 -2.59 -6.77 3.36
CA SER A 202 -1.52 -7.63 2.82
C SER A 202 -0.74 -6.96 1.70
N ILE A 203 -1.40 -6.18 0.86
CA ILE A 203 -0.75 -5.37 -0.17
C ILE A 203 0.17 -4.32 0.48
N VAL A 204 -0.31 -3.63 1.52
CA VAL A 204 0.51 -2.65 2.24
C VAL A 204 1.74 -3.31 2.85
N LEU A 205 1.59 -4.44 3.53
CA LEU A 205 2.71 -5.18 4.14
C LEU A 205 3.73 -5.63 3.08
N GLU A 206 3.25 -6.14 1.95
CA GLU A 206 4.09 -6.57 0.83
C GLU A 206 4.90 -5.40 0.27
N LEU A 207 4.22 -4.29 -0.10
CA LEU A 207 4.89 -3.11 -0.65
C LEU A 207 5.84 -2.47 0.35
N THR A 208 5.43 -2.33 1.61
CA THR A 208 6.28 -1.78 2.67
C THR A 208 7.55 -2.59 2.85
N GLY A 209 7.45 -3.92 2.82
CA GLY A 209 8.60 -4.84 2.88
C GLY A 209 9.57 -4.66 1.71
N LEU A 210 9.06 -4.37 0.49
CA LEU A 210 9.89 -4.09 -0.68
C LEU A 210 10.79 -2.86 -0.49
N TYR A 211 10.29 -1.84 0.22
CA TYR A 211 11.03 -0.61 0.50
C TYR A 211 11.87 -0.68 1.79
N GLY A 212 11.90 -1.83 2.47
CA GLY A 212 12.58 -1.98 3.76
C GLY A 212 11.96 -1.14 4.86
N GLY A 213 10.68 -0.83 4.71
CA GLY A 213 9.86 -0.12 5.68
C GLY A 213 9.14 -1.07 6.65
N GLY A 214 8.11 -0.57 7.33
CA GLY A 214 7.30 -1.32 8.28
C GLY A 214 5.89 -0.78 8.38
N LEU A 215 4.96 -1.67 8.76
CA LEU A 215 3.59 -1.32 9.11
C LEU A 215 3.30 -1.82 10.52
N THR A 216 2.82 -0.92 11.38
CA THR A 216 2.37 -1.26 12.73
C THR A 216 0.91 -0.85 12.93
N LEU A 217 0.18 -1.65 13.73
CA LEU A 217 -1.20 -1.37 14.09
C LEU A 217 -1.28 -1.06 15.58
N GLY A 218 -1.88 0.09 15.90
CA GLY A 218 -2.02 0.60 17.26
C GLY A 218 -3.44 1.07 17.58
N THR A 219 -3.59 1.70 18.72
CA THR A 219 -4.84 2.40 19.07
C THR A 219 -4.71 3.86 18.64
N ALA A 220 -5.71 4.37 17.91
CA ALA A 220 -5.75 5.75 17.51
C ALA A 220 -6.04 6.68 18.70
N PRO A 221 -5.47 7.89 18.77
CA PRO A 221 -5.82 8.89 19.78
C PRO A 221 -7.29 9.31 19.74
N ILE A 222 -7.92 9.17 18.57
CA ILE A 222 -9.33 9.48 18.34
C ILE A 222 -10.26 8.29 18.63
N GLY A 223 -9.73 7.16 19.13
CA GLY A 223 -10.50 6.05 19.70
C GLY A 223 -10.45 4.73 18.93
N GLY A 224 -10.22 4.74 17.61
CA GLY A 224 -10.24 3.54 16.77
C GLY A 224 -8.87 2.90 16.53
N LEU A 225 -8.62 2.51 15.30
CA LEU A 225 -7.35 1.89 14.86
C LEU A 225 -6.38 2.95 14.34
N ARG A 226 -5.12 2.86 14.75
CA ARG A 226 -3.99 3.54 14.12
C ARG A 226 -3.24 2.55 13.23
N ALA A 227 -3.08 2.90 11.95
CA ALA A 227 -2.14 2.24 11.06
C ALA A 227 -0.95 3.17 10.84
N GLU A 228 0.24 2.75 11.27
CA GLU A 228 1.49 3.50 11.12
C GLU A 228 2.35 2.84 10.06
N LEU A 229 2.56 3.54 8.96
CA LEU A 229 3.39 3.16 7.83
C LEU A 229 4.72 3.89 7.91
N VAL A 230 5.83 3.16 7.98
CA VAL A 230 7.20 3.69 8.01
C VAL A 230 7.89 3.37 6.70
N LEU A 231 8.37 4.39 5.99
CA LEU A 231 8.99 4.29 4.67
C LEU A 231 10.35 5.02 4.62
N PRO A 232 11.26 4.63 3.71
CA PRO A 232 12.49 5.38 3.50
C PRO A 232 12.18 6.77 2.95
N GLY A 233 12.72 7.79 3.62
CA GLY A 233 12.60 9.18 3.21
C GLY A 233 13.75 9.64 2.31
N ALA A 234 13.55 10.78 1.62
CA ALA A 234 14.56 11.43 0.80
C ALA A 234 14.74 12.90 1.19
N GLN A 235 15.90 13.49 0.82
CA GLN A 235 16.16 14.93 0.95
C GLN A 235 15.75 15.67 -0.33
N ARG A 236 15.54 16.99 -0.23
CA ARG A 236 15.17 17.85 -1.36
C ARG A 236 16.20 17.83 -2.51
N GLY A 237 17.44 17.44 -2.28
CA GLY A 237 18.52 17.35 -3.28
C GLY A 237 18.81 15.95 -3.79
N ASP A 238 18.13 14.91 -3.29
CA ASP A 238 18.37 13.52 -3.71
C ASP A 238 17.85 13.26 -5.13
N ALA A 239 16.82 13.98 -5.56
CA ALA A 239 16.30 13.92 -6.92
C ALA A 239 17.27 14.53 -7.96
N GLU A 240 18.07 15.53 -7.56
CA GLU A 240 19.00 16.23 -8.46
C GLU A 240 20.35 15.52 -8.62
N ARG A 241 20.69 14.59 -7.73
CA ARG A 241 21.95 13.82 -7.76
C ARG A 241 21.86 12.50 -8.54
N SER A 242 20.69 12.19 -9.08
CA SER A 242 20.45 10.98 -9.89
C SER A 242 20.56 11.25 -11.41
N PHE A 243 21.18 12.38 -11.79
CA PHE A 243 21.50 12.74 -13.17
C PHE A 243 23.00 12.72 -13.46
#